data_13ed4ba2cd15c5951f5273f684486698
#
_entry.id   13ed4ba2cd15c5951f5273f684486698
#
_cell.length_a   1.000
_cell.length_b   1.000
_cell.length_c   1.000
_cell.angle_alpha   90.00
_cell.angle_beta   90.00
_cell.angle_gamma   90.00
#
_symmetry.space_group_name_H-M   'P 1'
#
loop_
_entity.id
_entity.type
_entity.pdbx_description
1 polymer ?
#
loop_
_entity_poly.entity_id
_entity_poly.type
_entity_poly.pdbx_seq_one_letter_code
_entity_poly.pdbx_strand_id
1 'polypeptide(L)'
;MGKRQLTHDEAVREVYRLTPQIRDYDEFMYMGVRWLAYTMFFHHNNYRSEVINTDALGFRLSEHSGKAWGLADLPEGVEVNLLVGGSTALGTGASTDAWTVPSRLSHHTGRLWLNFSGRGYNAVQELLLFLMHQHRFSRIGQVVVLSGINTLALEGLPDNLATEHGRYYYSFEYEHYMNRYNQDLKRRTHTYASELEGRSRGLLSRCIGRLLEDNQNPADVVLSDDGTDTSERVRRAAWVVSHALGQWQQLLRGTEARLSFVLQPMSFWTRDFLTPDEDAVFHAIDSCPNNFWRLFSRILGKEIHAPFANAIEGACRLKGIGFADMNELLKASPLIDETLFVDRVHFNDKGYDEVARLIAREFAL
;
A
#
# COMPACT_ATOMS: atom_id res chain seq x y z
N MET A 1 32.39 5.93 -10.63
CA MET A 1 32.82 5.14 -9.47
C MET A 1 31.57 4.58 -8.81
N GLY A 2 31.42 3.24 -8.71
CA GLY A 2 30.27 2.66 -8.02
C GLY A 2 30.28 3.05 -6.54
N LYS A 3 29.12 3.38 -5.98
CA LYS A 3 28.99 3.66 -4.54
C LYS A 3 29.39 2.41 -3.76
N ARG A 4 30.07 2.58 -2.63
CA ARG A 4 30.38 1.49 -1.70
C ARG A 4 29.07 0.91 -1.15
N GLN A 5 28.91 -0.39 -1.17
CA GLN A 5 27.80 -1.07 -0.50
C GLN A 5 27.95 -0.89 1.03
N LEU A 6 26.87 -0.44 1.66
CA LEU A 6 26.83 -0.28 3.11
C LEU A 6 26.54 -1.62 3.80
N THR A 7 27.06 -1.80 5.00
CA THR A 7 26.57 -2.86 5.88
C THR A 7 25.13 -2.55 6.30
N HIS A 8 24.41 -3.55 6.80
CA HIS A 8 23.02 -3.35 7.26
C HIS A 8 22.92 -2.23 8.33
N ASP A 9 23.78 -2.25 9.32
CA ASP A 9 23.77 -1.24 10.40
C ASP A 9 24.16 0.15 9.90
N GLU A 10 25.07 0.26 8.94
CA GLU A 10 25.43 1.53 8.29
C GLU A 10 24.23 2.06 7.49
N ALA A 11 23.58 1.18 6.73
CA ALA A 11 22.41 1.52 5.93
C ALA A 11 21.24 2.04 6.79
N VAL A 12 20.89 1.34 7.86
CA VAL A 12 19.83 1.75 8.80
C VAL A 12 20.16 3.10 9.45
N ARG A 13 21.40 3.29 9.92
CA ARG A 13 21.82 4.60 10.50
C ARG A 13 21.72 5.72 9.49
N GLU A 14 22.08 5.48 8.23
CA GLU A 14 22.04 6.50 7.19
C GLU A 14 20.59 6.84 6.80
N VAL A 15 19.69 5.86 6.72
CA VAL A 15 18.24 6.10 6.51
C VAL A 15 17.70 6.99 7.62
N TYR A 16 17.93 6.66 8.90
CA TYR A 16 17.43 7.46 10.03
C TYR A 16 18.08 8.84 10.14
N ARG A 17 19.30 9.00 9.63
CA ARG A 17 19.96 10.31 9.57
C ARG A 17 19.32 11.22 8.51
N LEU A 18 18.99 10.66 7.34
CA LEU A 18 18.42 11.39 6.20
C LEU A 18 16.91 11.61 6.33
N THR A 19 16.23 10.65 6.92
CA THR A 19 14.76 10.62 7.09
C THR A 19 14.41 10.20 8.51
N PRO A 20 14.62 11.06 9.53
CA PRO A 20 14.53 10.69 10.95
C PRO A 20 13.14 10.19 11.36
N GLN A 21 12.08 10.66 10.73
CA GLN A 21 10.70 10.22 10.96
C GLN A 21 10.48 8.74 10.63
N ILE A 22 11.28 8.14 9.74
CA ILE A 22 11.14 6.72 9.35
C ILE A 22 11.34 5.78 10.55
N ARG A 23 12.10 6.20 11.57
CA ARG A 23 12.22 5.40 12.79
C ARG A 23 10.87 5.13 13.46
N ASP A 24 10.00 6.14 13.55
CA ASP A 24 8.65 5.98 14.10
C ASP A 24 7.79 5.02 13.28
N TYR A 25 7.91 5.07 11.95
CA TYR A 25 7.21 4.11 11.07
C TYR A 25 7.74 2.70 11.28
N ASP A 26 9.03 2.51 11.44
CA ASP A 26 9.61 1.21 11.71
C ASP A 26 9.16 0.67 13.07
N GLU A 27 9.14 1.48 14.11
CA GLU A 27 8.61 1.10 15.43
C GLU A 27 7.13 0.73 15.35
N PHE A 28 6.30 1.56 14.70
CA PHE A 28 4.90 1.29 14.46
C PHE A 28 4.67 -0.04 13.72
N MET A 29 5.60 -0.42 12.86
CA MET A 29 5.58 -1.67 12.12
C MET A 29 6.09 -2.86 12.93
N TYR A 30 7.15 -2.66 13.74
CA TYR A 30 7.73 -3.70 14.58
C TYR A 30 6.85 -4.15 15.74
N MET A 31 5.97 -3.28 16.24
CA MET A 31 4.94 -3.67 17.21
C MET A 31 3.99 -4.75 16.66
N GLY A 32 4.21 -5.11 15.41
CA GLY A 32 3.40 -6.07 14.70
C GLY A 32 2.12 -5.45 14.15
N VAL A 33 1.42 -6.21 13.36
CA VAL A 33 0.11 -5.84 12.82
C VAL A 33 -0.97 -6.55 13.63
N ARG A 34 -2.15 -5.95 13.75
CA ARG A 34 -3.32 -6.69 14.22
C ARG A 34 -3.84 -7.57 13.11
N TRP A 35 -4.04 -8.83 13.39
CA TRP A 35 -4.69 -9.74 12.46
C TRP A 35 -6.20 -9.46 12.41
N LEU A 36 -6.71 -9.16 11.23
CA LEU A 36 -8.13 -8.98 10.97
C LEU A 36 -8.62 -10.05 9.99
N ALA A 37 -9.75 -10.66 10.30
CA ALA A 37 -10.28 -11.82 9.57
C ALA A 37 -10.46 -11.58 8.06
N TYR A 38 -10.81 -10.36 7.63
CA TYR A 38 -11.16 -10.09 6.23
C TYR A 38 -10.06 -9.37 5.44
N THR A 39 -9.25 -8.56 6.10
CA THR A 39 -8.16 -7.82 5.46
C THR A 39 -6.79 -8.38 5.78
N MET A 40 -6.74 -9.49 6.51
CA MET A 40 -5.58 -10.20 7.06
C MET A 40 -4.91 -9.44 8.20
N PHE A 41 -4.62 -8.17 8.02
CA PHE A 41 -3.95 -7.34 9.01
C PHE A 41 -4.42 -5.89 8.93
N PHE A 42 -4.23 -5.14 10.02
CA PHE A 42 -4.45 -3.71 10.09
C PHE A 42 -3.54 -3.07 11.15
N HIS A 43 -3.58 -1.75 11.24
CA HIS A 43 -2.72 -0.99 12.15
C HIS A 43 -3.12 -1.17 13.62
N HIS A 44 -2.19 -0.85 14.53
CA HIS A 44 -2.47 -0.74 15.94
C HIS A 44 -3.49 0.36 16.22
N ASN A 45 -4.40 0.07 17.16
CA ASN A 45 -5.35 1.04 17.67
C ASN A 45 -4.71 1.90 18.77
N ASN A 46 -5.12 3.16 18.85
CA ASN A 46 -4.68 4.12 19.85
C ASN A 46 -3.14 4.28 19.94
N TYR A 47 -2.43 4.03 18.84
CA TYR A 47 -1.01 4.30 18.78
C TYR A 47 -0.76 5.82 18.84
N ARG A 48 0.30 6.23 19.58
CA ARG A 48 0.67 7.62 19.75
C ARG A 48 2.18 7.79 19.63
N SER A 49 2.58 8.69 18.73
CA SER A 49 3.95 9.20 18.61
C SER A 49 3.91 10.66 18.14
N GLU A 50 5.08 11.25 17.95
CA GLU A 50 5.18 12.59 17.35
C GLU A 50 4.86 12.57 15.84
N VAL A 51 4.98 11.42 15.18
CA VAL A 51 4.91 11.27 13.73
C VAL A 51 3.57 10.68 13.27
N ILE A 52 3.10 9.61 13.92
CA ILE A 52 1.91 8.87 13.52
C ILE A 52 1.00 8.61 14.71
N ASN A 53 -0.29 8.89 14.54
CA ASN A 53 -1.29 8.63 15.56
C ASN A 53 -2.49 7.92 14.94
N THR A 54 -3.03 6.91 15.64
CA THR A 54 -4.19 6.16 15.18
C THR A 54 -5.36 6.27 16.18
N ASP A 55 -6.57 6.14 15.67
CA ASP A 55 -7.78 6.09 16.48
C ASP A 55 -8.00 4.71 17.13
N ALA A 56 -9.12 4.54 17.84
CA ALA A 56 -9.50 3.29 18.51
C ALA A 56 -9.75 2.13 17.53
N LEU A 57 -9.92 2.38 16.25
CA LEU A 57 -10.08 1.37 15.21
C LEU A 57 -8.76 1.06 14.48
N GLY A 58 -7.73 1.92 14.64
CA GLY A 58 -6.43 1.79 14.00
C GLY A 58 -6.28 2.65 12.73
N PHE A 59 -7.23 3.52 12.40
CA PHE A 59 -7.08 4.47 11.31
C PHE A 59 -6.16 5.62 11.74
N ARG A 60 -5.24 6.00 10.85
CA ARG A 60 -4.39 7.16 11.08
C ARG A 60 -5.24 8.42 11.16
N LEU A 61 -4.94 9.29 12.12
CA LEU A 61 -5.64 10.55 12.27
C LEU A 61 -5.36 11.49 11.09
N SER A 62 -6.35 12.30 10.75
CA SER A 62 -6.25 13.40 9.80
C SER A 62 -6.45 14.72 10.53
N GLU A 63 -5.76 15.77 10.09
CA GLU A 63 -5.93 17.10 10.64
C GLU A 63 -6.89 17.94 9.78
N HIS A 64 -7.86 18.54 10.41
CA HIS A 64 -8.76 19.52 9.78
C HIS A 64 -9.16 20.60 10.79
N SER A 65 -8.99 21.88 10.40
CA SER A 65 -9.33 23.05 11.22
C SER A 65 -8.72 23.00 12.63
N GLY A 66 -7.45 22.62 12.74
CA GLY A 66 -6.71 22.54 13.99
C GLY A 66 -7.14 21.42 14.94
N LYS A 67 -7.92 20.46 14.45
CA LYS A 67 -8.37 19.29 15.20
C LYS A 67 -7.96 17.99 14.49
N ALA A 68 -7.56 17.00 15.27
CA ALA A 68 -7.33 15.64 14.79
C ALA A 68 -8.66 14.88 14.68
N TRP A 69 -8.88 14.20 13.56
CA TRP A 69 -10.07 13.44 13.24
C TRP A 69 -9.72 11.98 12.94
N GLY A 70 -10.47 11.07 13.54
CA GLY A 70 -10.42 9.62 13.28
C GLY A 70 -11.79 9.10 12.88
N LEU A 71 -11.83 7.88 12.38
CA LEU A 71 -13.09 7.21 12.04
C LEU A 71 -13.87 6.76 13.30
N ALA A 72 -13.16 6.44 14.39
CA ALA A 72 -13.76 5.89 15.59
C ALA A 72 -14.75 6.86 16.28
N ASP A 73 -14.45 8.16 16.21
CA ASP A 73 -15.15 9.22 16.96
C ASP A 73 -15.86 10.22 16.04
N LEU A 74 -16.30 9.78 14.85
CA LEU A 74 -17.05 10.64 13.94
C LEU A 74 -18.41 11.00 14.54
N PRO A 75 -18.75 12.30 14.66
CA PRO A 75 -20.08 12.71 15.07
C PRO A 75 -21.13 12.32 14.01
N GLU A 76 -22.34 12.05 14.47
CA GLU A 76 -23.47 11.81 13.57
C GLU A 76 -23.78 13.03 12.68
N GLY A 77 -24.11 12.77 11.42
CA GLY A 77 -24.45 13.81 10.45
C GLY A 77 -23.28 14.54 9.79
N VAL A 78 -22.04 14.26 10.20
CA VAL A 78 -20.86 14.86 9.57
C VAL A 78 -20.65 14.29 8.17
N GLU A 79 -20.48 15.17 7.19
CA GLU A 79 -20.02 14.81 5.87
C GLU A 79 -18.50 14.66 5.87
N VAL A 80 -18.02 13.57 5.31
CA VAL A 80 -16.59 13.28 5.19
C VAL A 80 -16.22 12.97 3.74
N ASN A 81 -14.93 13.16 3.44
CA ASN A 81 -14.32 12.68 2.21
C ASN A 81 -13.27 11.63 2.58
N LEU A 82 -13.07 10.65 1.74
CA LEU A 82 -12.16 9.53 2.03
C LEU A 82 -10.99 9.54 1.07
N LEU A 83 -9.78 9.49 1.60
CA LEU A 83 -8.61 9.07 0.85
C LEU A 83 -8.36 7.60 1.17
N VAL A 84 -8.51 6.76 0.17
CA VAL A 84 -8.36 5.30 0.26
C VAL A 84 -7.04 4.90 -0.40
N GLY A 85 -6.39 3.86 0.11
CA GLY A 85 -5.20 3.31 -0.55
C GLY A 85 -4.26 2.55 0.37
N GLY A 86 -3.02 2.40 -0.10
CA GLY A 86 -1.93 1.72 0.61
C GLY A 86 -1.13 2.64 1.53
N SER A 87 0.16 2.33 1.69
CA SER A 87 1.07 3.08 2.57
C SER A 87 1.32 4.53 2.13
N THR A 88 1.22 4.84 0.85
CA THR A 88 1.31 6.21 0.34
C THR A 88 0.09 7.04 0.74
N ALA A 89 -1.11 6.47 0.66
CA ALA A 89 -2.32 7.11 1.18
C ALA A 89 -2.30 7.23 2.72
N LEU A 90 -1.72 6.23 3.41
CA LEU A 90 -1.45 6.31 4.85
C LEU A 90 -0.54 7.50 5.19
N GLY A 91 0.36 7.87 4.29
CA GLY A 91 1.31 8.96 4.47
C GLY A 91 2.63 8.51 5.09
N THR A 92 3.10 7.27 4.77
CA THR A 92 4.42 6.81 5.21
C THR A 92 5.51 7.77 4.73
N GLY A 93 6.34 8.28 5.65
CA GLY A 93 7.37 9.27 5.34
C GLY A 93 6.99 10.72 5.70
N ALA A 94 5.71 11.02 5.92
CA ALA A 94 5.28 12.30 6.46
C ALA A 94 5.83 12.50 7.88
N SER A 95 6.25 13.72 8.20
CA SER A 95 6.83 14.03 9.53
C SER A 95 5.81 14.05 10.65
N THR A 96 4.53 14.29 10.33
CA THR A 96 3.40 14.28 11.28
C THR A 96 2.10 13.93 10.55
N ASP A 97 1.02 13.75 11.29
CA ASP A 97 -0.32 13.53 10.72
C ASP A 97 -0.82 14.72 9.90
N ALA A 98 -0.37 15.93 10.19
CA ALA A 98 -0.73 17.16 9.46
C ALA A 98 -0.22 17.17 8.01
N TRP A 99 0.85 16.43 7.70
CA TRP A 99 1.47 16.38 6.39
C TRP A 99 1.05 15.20 5.52
N THR A 100 0.12 14.38 5.97
CA THR A 100 -0.47 13.32 5.15
C THR A 100 -1.38 13.89 4.05
N VAL A 101 -1.54 13.16 2.94
CA VAL A 101 -2.42 13.60 1.84
C VAL A 101 -3.83 13.98 2.31
N PRO A 102 -4.54 13.19 3.17
CA PRO A 102 -5.88 13.58 3.61
C PRO A 102 -5.88 14.87 4.44
N SER A 103 -4.89 15.07 5.31
CA SER A 103 -4.76 16.34 6.06
C SER A 103 -4.49 17.52 5.13
N ARG A 104 -3.62 17.33 4.12
CA ARG A 104 -3.35 18.37 3.12
C ARG A 104 -4.54 18.63 2.19
N LEU A 105 -5.29 17.59 1.81
CA LEU A 105 -6.58 17.77 1.12
C LEU A 105 -7.57 18.56 1.96
N SER A 106 -7.65 18.27 3.27
CA SER A 106 -8.50 19.06 4.19
C SER A 106 -8.09 20.52 4.21
N HIS A 107 -6.78 20.81 4.19
CA HIS A 107 -6.25 22.17 4.12
C HIS A 107 -6.58 22.87 2.80
N HIS A 108 -6.36 22.21 1.66
CA HIS A 108 -6.55 22.81 0.34
C HIS A 108 -8.02 22.98 -0.06
N THR A 109 -8.89 22.10 0.43
CA THR A 109 -10.32 22.10 0.04
C THR A 109 -11.25 22.71 1.07
N GLY A 110 -10.79 22.93 2.31
CA GLY A 110 -11.63 23.35 3.42
C GLY A 110 -12.67 22.30 3.87
N ARG A 111 -12.56 21.05 3.40
CA ARG A 111 -13.46 19.93 3.71
C ARG A 111 -12.75 18.89 4.54
N LEU A 112 -13.48 18.16 5.39
CA LEU A 112 -12.90 17.06 6.16
C LEU A 112 -12.58 15.86 5.27
N TRP A 113 -11.30 15.48 5.23
CA TRP A 113 -10.80 14.26 4.58
C TRP A 113 -10.25 13.31 5.64
N LEU A 114 -10.68 12.06 5.57
CA LEU A 114 -10.19 11.01 6.47
C LEU A 114 -9.17 10.11 5.78
N ASN A 115 -8.19 9.69 6.56
CA ASN A 115 -7.22 8.69 6.17
C ASN A 115 -7.87 7.30 6.24
N PHE A 116 -8.37 6.80 5.10
CA PHE A 116 -9.03 5.51 5.00
C PHE A 116 -8.13 4.51 4.27
N SER A 117 -6.92 4.29 4.80
CA SER A 117 -5.87 3.51 4.16
C SER A 117 -5.38 2.36 5.02
N GLY A 118 -4.86 1.32 4.38
CA GLY A 118 -4.19 0.20 4.99
C GLY A 118 -2.79 0.00 4.42
N ARG A 119 -1.77 -0.02 5.29
CA ARG A 119 -0.40 -0.25 4.83
C ARG A 119 -0.29 -1.58 4.08
N GLY A 120 0.32 -1.55 2.89
CA GLY A 120 0.47 -2.76 2.07
C GLY A 120 -0.82 -3.27 1.41
N TYR A 121 -1.92 -2.55 1.55
CA TYR A 121 -3.21 -2.96 0.98
C TYR A 121 -3.19 -2.91 -0.55
N ASN A 122 -3.79 -3.92 -1.15
CA ASN A 122 -4.17 -3.97 -2.56
C ASN A 122 -5.61 -3.50 -2.75
N ALA A 123 -6.04 -3.39 -4.01
CA ALA A 123 -7.37 -2.89 -4.35
C ALA A 123 -8.52 -3.69 -3.72
N VAL A 124 -8.35 -4.98 -3.46
CA VAL A 124 -9.36 -5.84 -2.81
C VAL A 124 -9.44 -5.54 -1.31
N GLN A 125 -8.31 -5.42 -0.63
CA GLN A 125 -8.27 -5.10 0.80
C GLN A 125 -8.82 -3.70 1.09
N GLU A 126 -8.55 -2.73 0.22
CA GLU A 126 -9.12 -1.38 0.30
C GLU A 126 -10.65 -1.41 0.26
N LEU A 127 -11.22 -2.21 -0.64
CA LEU A 127 -12.66 -2.42 -0.76
C LEU A 127 -13.25 -3.13 0.45
N LEU A 128 -12.62 -4.19 0.92
CA LEU A 128 -13.04 -4.94 2.11
C LEU A 128 -13.02 -4.06 3.36
N LEU A 129 -12.00 -3.21 3.50
CA LEU A 129 -11.93 -2.24 4.60
C LEU A 129 -13.15 -1.31 4.59
N PHE A 130 -13.57 -0.83 3.42
CA PHE A 130 -14.76 0.00 3.30
C PHE A 130 -16.03 -0.76 3.66
N LEU A 131 -16.21 -1.98 3.17
CA LEU A 131 -17.36 -2.84 3.53
C LEU A 131 -17.49 -3.05 5.04
N MET A 132 -16.37 -3.18 5.75
CA MET A 132 -16.36 -3.35 7.21
C MET A 132 -16.80 -2.10 7.97
N HIS A 133 -16.62 -0.90 7.39
CA HIS A 133 -16.80 0.36 8.10
C HIS A 133 -17.82 1.32 7.48
N GLN A 134 -18.41 1.00 6.31
CA GLN A 134 -19.34 1.89 5.60
C GLN A 134 -20.53 2.36 6.46
N HIS A 135 -20.96 1.53 7.40
CA HIS A 135 -22.08 1.83 8.32
C HIS A 135 -21.77 2.98 9.30
N ARG A 136 -20.51 3.42 9.39
CA ARG A 136 -20.08 4.51 10.27
C ARG A 136 -20.19 5.88 9.64
N PHE A 137 -20.40 5.93 8.33
CA PHE A 137 -20.48 7.19 7.60
C PHE A 137 -21.95 7.63 7.46
N SER A 138 -22.27 8.82 7.95
CA SER A 138 -23.57 9.44 7.71
C SER A 138 -23.66 9.95 6.28
N ARG A 139 -22.60 10.62 5.79
CA ARG A 139 -22.50 11.15 4.43
C ARG A 139 -21.07 11.10 3.93
N ILE A 140 -20.89 10.69 2.69
CA ILE A 140 -19.60 10.70 2.00
C ILE A 140 -19.75 11.62 0.77
N GLY A 141 -18.90 12.65 0.66
CA GLY A 141 -18.89 13.55 -0.48
C GLY A 141 -18.01 13.04 -1.61
N GLN A 142 -16.76 12.71 -1.29
CA GLN A 142 -15.76 12.24 -2.26
C GLN A 142 -15.07 10.97 -1.74
N VAL A 143 -14.77 10.06 -2.66
CA VAL A 143 -13.85 8.93 -2.43
C VAL A 143 -12.76 9.02 -3.48
N VAL A 144 -11.53 9.27 -3.03
CA VAL A 144 -10.34 9.24 -3.88
C VAL A 144 -9.53 8.01 -3.52
N VAL A 145 -9.35 7.11 -4.48
CA VAL A 145 -8.54 5.89 -4.33
C VAL A 145 -7.14 6.17 -4.90
N LEU A 146 -6.17 6.40 -4.02
CA LEU A 146 -4.74 6.58 -4.36
C LEU A 146 -4.04 5.22 -4.23
N SER A 147 -3.97 4.46 -5.32
CA SER A 147 -3.61 3.05 -5.28
C SER A 147 -2.98 2.56 -6.60
N GLY A 148 -2.82 1.24 -6.73
CA GLY A 148 -2.37 0.53 -7.91
C GLY A 148 -1.05 -0.20 -7.71
N ILE A 149 -0.04 0.43 -7.10
CA ILE A 149 1.31 -0.13 -6.99
C ILE A 149 1.34 -1.44 -6.19
N ASN A 150 0.66 -1.51 -5.06
CA ASN A 150 0.64 -2.75 -4.27
C ASN A 150 -0.03 -3.90 -5.03
N THR A 151 -1.12 -3.63 -5.75
CA THR A 151 -1.78 -4.64 -6.60
C THR A 151 -0.82 -5.12 -7.69
N LEU A 152 -0.11 -4.20 -8.35
CA LEU A 152 0.87 -4.55 -9.38
C LEU A 152 2.04 -5.35 -8.81
N ALA A 153 2.63 -4.91 -7.69
CA ALA A 153 3.72 -5.59 -7.02
C ALA A 153 3.34 -7.03 -6.61
N LEU A 154 2.16 -7.21 -6.03
CA LEU A 154 1.67 -8.51 -5.59
C LEU A 154 1.36 -9.45 -6.77
N GLU A 155 0.81 -8.94 -7.87
CA GLU A 155 0.64 -9.74 -9.10
C GLU A 155 1.98 -10.09 -9.76
N GLY A 156 3.05 -9.38 -9.42
CA GLY A 156 4.43 -9.71 -9.80
C GLY A 156 5.01 -10.92 -9.09
N LEU A 157 4.40 -11.37 -7.98
CA LEU A 157 4.87 -12.54 -7.24
C LEU A 157 4.61 -13.84 -8.01
N PRO A 158 5.42 -14.90 -7.80
CA PRO A 158 5.21 -16.22 -8.38
C PRO A 158 3.80 -16.77 -8.12
N ASP A 159 3.25 -17.53 -9.06
CA ASP A 159 1.88 -18.05 -8.99
C ASP A 159 1.67 -19.03 -7.83
N ASN A 160 2.70 -19.71 -7.37
CA ASN A 160 2.66 -20.58 -6.20
C ASN A 160 2.50 -19.83 -4.86
N LEU A 161 2.65 -18.51 -4.85
CA LEU A 161 2.38 -17.66 -3.69
C LEU A 161 0.95 -17.06 -3.73
N ALA A 162 0.17 -17.35 -4.76
CA ALA A 162 -1.23 -16.99 -4.80
C ALA A 162 -2.04 -17.92 -3.87
N THR A 163 -2.96 -17.33 -3.09
CA THR A 163 -3.98 -18.07 -2.35
C THR A 163 -5.27 -18.16 -3.17
N GLU A 164 -6.25 -18.95 -2.72
CA GLU A 164 -7.61 -19.00 -3.31
C GLU A 164 -8.32 -17.62 -3.31
N HIS A 165 -7.88 -16.72 -2.43
CA HIS A 165 -8.48 -15.40 -2.24
C HIS A 165 -7.68 -14.28 -2.91
N GLY A 166 -6.65 -14.59 -3.66
CA GLY A 166 -5.78 -13.62 -4.32
C GLY A 166 -4.36 -13.55 -3.74
N ARG A 167 -3.70 -12.43 -3.96
CA ARG A 167 -2.33 -12.17 -3.51
C ARG A 167 -2.33 -11.02 -2.53
N TYR A 168 -1.78 -11.25 -1.33
CA TYR A 168 -1.69 -10.29 -0.25
C TYR A 168 -0.31 -10.34 0.38
N TYR A 169 0.18 -9.23 0.91
CA TYR A 169 1.36 -9.27 1.79
C TYR A 169 1.06 -10.16 2.99
N TYR A 170 2.02 -11.01 3.38
CA TYR A 170 1.92 -11.96 4.49
C TYR A 170 0.93 -13.12 4.30
N SER A 171 0.30 -13.30 3.13
CA SER A 171 -0.62 -14.42 2.93
C SER A 171 0.07 -15.77 3.12
N PHE A 172 1.30 -15.88 2.65
CA PHE A 172 2.14 -17.06 2.77
C PHE A 172 2.47 -17.36 4.24
N GLU A 173 2.92 -16.37 5.00
CA GLU A 173 3.25 -16.51 6.41
C GLU A 173 2.01 -16.84 7.23
N TYR A 174 0.88 -16.20 6.93
CA TYR A 174 -0.40 -16.48 7.58
C TYR A 174 -0.84 -17.92 7.35
N GLU A 175 -0.79 -18.42 6.13
CA GLU A 175 -1.14 -19.81 5.79
C GLU A 175 -0.24 -20.81 6.52
N HIS A 176 1.07 -20.54 6.57
CA HIS A 176 2.03 -21.36 7.31
C HIS A 176 1.70 -21.45 8.80
N TYR A 177 1.44 -20.32 9.46
CA TYR A 177 1.09 -20.30 10.88
C TYR A 177 -0.26 -20.94 11.16
N MET A 178 -1.26 -20.76 10.30
CA MET A 178 -2.56 -21.39 10.44
C MET A 178 -2.49 -22.90 10.27
N ASN A 179 -1.68 -23.40 9.33
CA ASN A 179 -1.45 -24.82 9.15
C ASN A 179 -0.76 -25.43 10.37
N ARG A 180 0.28 -24.77 10.90
CA ARG A 180 0.95 -25.19 12.13
C ARG A 180 0.00 -25.22 13.32
N TYR A 181 -0.80 -24.16 13.53
CA TYR A 181 -1.82 -24.11 14.59
C TYR A 181 -2.82 -25.26 14.45
N ASN A 182 -3.30 -25.56 13.24
CA ASN A 182 -4.21 -26.66 13.01
C ASN A 182 -3.57 -28.05 13.28
N GLN A 183 -2.26 -28.20 13.03
CA GLN A 183 -1.51 -29.42 13.37
C GLN A 183 -1.40 -29.61 14.89
N ASP A 184 -1.27 -28.54 15.66
CA ASP A 184 -1.17 -28.58 17.12
C ASP A 184 -2.51 -28.86 17.82
N LEU A 185 -3.65 -28.77 17.10
CA LEU A 185 -4.98 -29.09 17.64
C LEU A 185 -5.17 -30.61 17.74
N LYS A 186 -4.87 -31.20 18.89
CA LYS A 186 -4.92 -32.64 19.17
C LYS A 186 -6.20 -33.37 18.74
N ARG A 187 -7.32 -32.68 18.60
CA ARG A 187 -8.59 -33.25 18.13
C ARG A 187 -8.68 -33.46 16.62
N ARG A 188 -7.74 -32.89 15.86
CA ARG A 188 -7.72 -32.95 14.39
C ARG A 188 -6.60 -33.81 13.83
N THR A 189 -5.78 -34.43 14.70
CA THR A 189 -4.50 -35.02 14.30
C THR A 189 -4.57 -36.36 13.61
N HIS A 190 -5.71 -37.03 13.47
CA HIS A 190 -5.64 -38.44 13.04
C HIS A 190 -6.40 -38.85 11.79
N THR A 191 -7.23 -38.01 11.18
CA THR A 191 -8.01 -38.51 10.03
C THR A 191 -8.00 -37.59 8.79
N TYR A 192 -7.91 -36.29 8.99
CA TYR A 192 -7.98 -35.33 7.89
C TYR A 192 -6.62 -34.84 7.39
N ALA A 193 -5.62 -34.79 8.24
CA ALA A 193 -4.29 -34.29 7.88
C ALA A 193 -3.63 -35.18 6.81
N SER A 194 -3.77 -36.50 6.90
CA SER A 194 -3.17 -37.43 5.95
C SER A 194 -3.85 -37.41 4.57
N GLU A 195 -5.14 -37.11 4.49
CA GLU A 195 -5.86 -37.03 3.21
C GLU A 195 -5.69 -35.68 2.52
N LEU A 196 -5.62 -34.58 3.26
CA LEU A 196 -5.27 -33.25 2.72
C LEU A 196 -3.80 -33.16 2.38
N GLU A 197 -2.92 -33.75 3.18
CA GLU A 197 -1.49 -33.86 2.86
C GLU A 197 -1.23 -34.63 1.57
N GLY A 198 -2.05 -35.63 1.24
CA GLY A 198 -1.98 -36.37 -0.03
C GLY A 198 -2.44 -35.54 -1.24
N ARG A 199 -3.31 -34.54 -1.06
CA ARG A 199 -3.88 -33.71 -2.11
C ARG A 199 -3.19 -32.36 -2.32
N SER A 200 -2.63 -31.75 -1.28
CA SER A 200 -2.02 -30.40 -1.33
C SER A 200 -0.48 -30.41 -1.34
N ARG A 201 0.16 -31.53 -1.14
CA ARG A 201 1.62 -31.65 -1.22
C ARG A 201 2.09 -31.74 -2.67
N GLY A 202 1.91 -30.66 -3.42
CA GLY A 202 2.83 -30.36 -4.49
C GLY A 202 4.26 -30.24 -3.91
N LEU A 203 5.26 -30.67 -4.66
CA LEU A 203 6.69 -30.64 -4.28
C LEU A 203 7.14 -29.31 -3.62
N LEU A 204 6.47 -28.20 -3.92
CA LEU A 204 6.76 -26.85 -3.45
C LEU A 204 6.36 -26.58 -1.99
N SER A 205 5.23 -27.08 -1.49
CA SER A 205 4.87 -26.97 -0.06
C SER A 205 5.89 -27.69 0.84
N ARG A 206 6.52 -28.77 0.33
CA ARG A 206 7.66 -29.42 1.01
C ARG A 206 8.93 -28.58 0.98
N CYS A 207 9.19 -27.85 -0.12
CA CYS A 207 10.35 -27.00 -0.24
C CYS A 207 10.22 -25.76 0.69
N ILE A 208 9.05 -25.16 0.77
CA ILE A 208 8.80 -23.98 1.61
C ILE A 208 8.86 -24.34 3.12
N GLY A 209 8.27 -25.46 3.54
CA GLY A 209 8.43 -25.96 4.91
C GLY A 209 9.90 -26.22 5.26
N ARG A 210 10.68 -26.80 4.35
CA ARG A 210 12.14 -26.99 4.53
C ARG A 210 12.93 -25.68 4.48
N LEU A 211 12.52 -24.69 3.67
CA LEU A 211 13.16 -23.37 3.57
C LEU A 211 13.06 -22.56 4.87
N LEU A 212 11.97 -22.70 5.61
CA LEU A 212 11.83 -22.11 6.95
C LEU A 212 12.60 -22.86 8.01
N GLU A 213 12.89 -24.16 7.80
CA GLU A 213 13.76 -24.96 8.66
C GLU A 213 15.26 -24.78 8.32
N ASP A 214 15.60 -24.40 7.09
CA ASP A 214 16.97 -24.41 6.53
C ASP A 214 17.63 -23.03 6.41
N ASN A 215 17.29 -22.02 7.19
CA ASN A 215 17.94 -20.69 7.17
C ASN A 215 18.04 -20.00 5.78
N GLN A 216 17.27 -20.42 4.77
CA GLN A 216 17.23 -19.71 3.48
C GLN A 216 16.41 -18.44 3.62
N ASN A 217 16.91 -17.37 3.00
CA ASN A 217 16.24 -16.07 3.04
C ASN A 217 14.85 -16.19 2.34
N PRO A 218 13.73 -15.90 3.03
CA PRO A 218 12.38 -15.95 2.43
C PRO A 218 12.25 -15.14 1.13
N ALA A 219 13.08 -14.11 0.94
CA ALA A 219 13.14 -13.33 -0.29
C ALA A 219 13.53 -14.18 -1.52
N ASP A 220 14.30 -15.24 -1.36
CA ASP A 220 14.74 -16.07 -2.49
C ASP A 220 13.57 -16.85 -3.10
N VAL A 221 12.55 -17.16 -2.30
CA VAL A 221 11.29 -17.76 -2.79
C VAL A 221 10.48 -16.75 -3.61
N VAL A 222 10.40 -15.52 -3.10
CA VAL A 222 9.71 -14.40 -3.78
C VAL A 222 10.39 -14.04 -5.10
N LEU A 223 11.71 -14.22 -5.18
CA LEU A 223 12.52 -13.93 -6.37
C LEU A 223 12.54 -15.08 -7.40
N SER A 224 11.94 -16.22 -7.08
CA SER A 224 11.89 -17.34 -8.03
C SER A 224 11.10 -16.96 -9.29
N ASP A 225 11.58 -17.41 -10.44
CA ASP A 225 10.89 -17.22 -11.72
C ASP A 225 10.02 -18.45 -12.00
N ASP A 226 8.72 -18.23 -12.12
CA ASP A 226 7.76 -19.29 -12.48
C ASP A 226 7.44 -19.31 -13.98
N GLY A 227 8.13 -18.48 -14.77
CA GLY A 227 7.98 -18.41 -16.24
C GLY A 227 6.72 -17.66 -16.70
N THR A 228 5.93 -17.05 -15.80
CA THR A 228 4.75 -16.28 -16.20
C THR A 228 5.17 -14.98 -16.87
N ASP A 229 4.59 -14.67 -18.04
CA ASP A 229 4.88 -13.45 -18.78
C ASP A 229 4.52 -12.18 -17.99
N THR A 230 5.42 -11.22 -17.99
CA THR A 230 5.24 -9.94 -17.30
C THR A 230 4.01 -9.19 -17.82
N SER A 231 3.72 -9.24 -19.11
CA SER A 231 2.55 -8.59 -19.71
C SER A 231 1.25 -9.20 -19.19
N GLU A 232 1.23 -10.51 -18.95
CA GLU A 232 0.10 -11.21 -18.35
C GLU A 232 -0.13 -10.74 -16.91
N ARG A 233 0.94 -10.61 -16.12
CA ARG A 233 0.88 -10.12 -14.73
C ARG A 233 0.35 -8.70 -14.67
N VAL A 234 0.81 -7.81 -15.57
CA VAL A 234 0.33 -6.43 -15.68
C VAL A 234 -1.16 -6.40 -16.04
N ARG A 235 -1.60 -7.24 -16.99
CA ARG A 235 -3.02 -7.35 -17.34
C ARG A 235 -3.88 -7.83 -16.17
N ARG A 236 -3.41 -8.82 -15.41
CA ARG A 236 -4.09 -9.30 -14.18
C ARG A 236 -4.20 -8.20 -13.13
N ALA A 237 -3.11 -7.47 -12.87
CA ALA A 237 -3.12 -6.36 -11.92
C ALA A 237 -4.11 -5.26 -12.33
N ALA A 238 -4.11 -4.85 -13.59
CA ALA A 238 -5.05 -3.87 -14.11
C ALA A 238 -6.51 -4.37 -14.05
N TRP A 239 -6.73 -5.66 -14.30
CA TRP A 239 -8.04 -6.29 -14.15
C TRP A 239 -8.53 -6.25 -12.70
N VAL A 240 -7.68 -6.60 -11.72
CA VAL A 240 -8.02 -6.58 -10.29
C VAL A 240 -8.43 -5.16 -9.86
N VAL A 241 -7.63 -4.14 -10.22
CA VAL A 241 -7.95 -2.73 -9.92
C VAL A 241 -9.27 -2.32 -10.56
N SER A 242 -9.43 -2.63 -11.85
CA SER A 242 -10.64 -2.26 -12.61
C SER A 242 -11.91 -2.93 -12.08
N HIS A 243 -11.78 -4.17 -11.62
CA HIS A 243 -12.88 -4.92 -11.02
C HIS A 243 -13.26 -4.34 -9.66
N ALA A 244 -12.28 -4.05 -8.80
CA ALA A 244 -12.50 -3.38 -7.52
C ALA A 244 -13.17 -2.01 -7.69
N LEU A 245 -12.75 -1.21 -8.68
CA LEU A 245 -13.40 0.08 -8.99
C LEU A 245 -14.86 -0.08 -9.40
N GLY A 246 -15.20 -1.13 -10.15
CA GLY A 246 -16.60 -1.45 -10.46
C GLY A 246 -17.42 -1.80 -9.22
N GLN A 247 -16.82 -2.49 -8.26
CA GLN A 247 -17.46 -2.83 -6.98
C GLN A 247 -17.62 -1.57 -6.10
N TRP A 248 -16.61 -0.71 -6.03
CA TRP A 248 -16.72 0.61 -5.37
C TRP A 248 -17.91 1.42 -5.91
N GLN A 249 -18.05 1.48 -7.22
CA GLN A 249 -19.16 2.19 -7.85
C GLN A 249 -20.53 1.60 -7.46
N GLN A 250 -20.61 0.27 -7.33
CA GLN A 250 -21.83 -0.40 -6.86
C GLN A 250 -22.14 -0.09 -5.39
N LEU A 251 -21.14 -0.09 -4.52
CA LEU A 251 -21.30 0.21 -3.10
C LEU A 251 -21.69 1.67 -2.85
N LEU A 252 -21.21 2.59 -3.68
CA LEU A 252 -21.56 4.00 -3.59
C LEU A 252 -22.84 4.35 -4.32
N ARG A 253 -23.48 3.38 -4.99
CA ARG A 253 -24.76 3.61 -5.69
C ARG A 253 -25.85 4.03 -4.70
N GLY A 254 -26.55 5.10 -5.02
CA GLY A 254 -27.61 5.68 -4.16
C GLY A 254 -27.08 6.62 -3.08
N THR A 255 -25.77 6.83 -3.04
CA THR A 255 -25.13 7.93 -2.30
C THR A 255 -24.83 9.08 -3.26
N GLU A 256 -24.54 10.26 -2.70
CA GLU A 256 -24.07 11.41 -3.49
C GLU A 256 -22.54 11.41 -3.68
N ALA A 257 -21.86 10.37 -3.20
CA ALA A 257 -20.40 10.26 -3.21
C ALA A 257 -19.86 10.14 -4.64
N ARG A 258 -18.86 10.95 -4.97
CA ARG A 258 -18.11 10.85 -6.23
C ARG A 258 -16.87 9.99 -6.03
N LEU A 259 -16.64 9.07 -6.96
CA LEU A 259 -15.47 8.19 -6.97
C LEU A 259 -14.46 8.67 -7.99
N SER A 260 -13.19 8.77 -7.57
CA SER A 260 -12.05 9.05 -8.43
C SER A 260 -10.90 8.09 -8.09
N PHE A 261 -10.11 7.75 -9.10
CA PHE A 261 -8.91 6.93 -8.94
C PHE A 261 -7.68 7.74 -9.33
N VAL A 262 -6.66 7.66 -8.49
CA VAL A 262 -5.34 8.24 -8.72
C VAL A 262 -4.33 7.10 -8.77
N LEU A 263 -3.67 6.91 -9.90
CA LEU A 263 -2.55 5.99 -9.97
C LEU A 263 -1.43 6.51 -9.10
N GLN A 264 -1.06 5.71 -8.09
CA GLN A 264 0.01 6.03 -7.15
C GLN A 264 1.33 6.26 -7.89
N PRO A 265 2.08 7.32 -7.56
CA PRO A 265 3.35 7.60 -8.22
C PRO A 265 4.50 6.76 -7.66
N MET A 266 5.52 6.60 -8.50
CA MET A 266 6.83 6.07 -8.15
C MET A 266 7.92 7.03 -8.63
N SER A 267 8.99 7.15 -7.87
CA SER A 267 10.05 8.12 -8.16
C SER A 267 10.57 8.04 -9.60
N PHE A 268 10.89 6.83 -10.10
CA PHE A 268 11.44 6.64 -11.45
C PHE A 268 10.38 6.46 -12.56
N TRP A 269 9.10 6.38 -12.23
CA TRP A 269 8.00 6.60 -13.19
C TRP A 269 7.74 8.08 -13.39
N THR A 270 8.02 8.88 -12.35
CA THR A 270 7.81 10.32 -12.33
C THR A 270 8.94 11.07 -13.05
N ARG A 271 10.22 10.67 -12.87
CA ARG A 271 11.38 11.35 -13.46
C ARG A 271 12.59 10.42 -13.64
N ASP A 272 13.53 10.83 -14.48
CA ASP A 272 14.72 10.04 -14.84
C ASP A 272 15.94 10.31 -13.96
N PHE A 273 15.84 11.22 -13.00
CA PHE A 273 16.93 11.60 -12.10
C PHE A 273 16.49 11.53 -10.64
N LEU A 274 17.45 11.43 -9.76
CA LEU A 274 17.26 11.57 -8.30
C LEU A 274 18.00 12.84 -7.85
N THR A 275 17.44 13.53 -6.87
CA THR A 275 18.18 14.57 -6.17
C THR A 275 19.31 13.94 -5.35
N PRO A 276 20.35 14.69 -4.94
CA PRO A 276 21.41 14.14 -4.12
C PRO A 276 20.93 13.47 -2.83
N ASP A 277 19.89 14.03 -2.18
CA ASP A 277 19.31 13.47 -0.95
C ASP A 277 18.56 12.17 -1.23
N GLU A 278 17.76 12.13 -2.31
CA GLU A 278 17.06 10.90 -2.73
C GLU A 278 18.04 9.81 -3.14
N ASP A 279 19.08 10.16 -3.89
CA ASP A 279 20.12 9.22 -4.29
C ASP A 279 20.89 8.64 -3.09
N ALA A 280 21.08 9.44 -2.03
CA ALA A 280 21.71 8.99 -0.79
C ALA A 280 20.78 8.05 0.00
N VAL A 281 19.52 8.43 0.22
CA VAL A 281 18.58 7.60 0.99
C VAL A 281 18.21 6.32 0.25
N PHE A 282 18.04 6.36 -1.08
CA PHE A 282 17.75 5.16 -1.87
C PHE A 282 18.92 4.18 -1.87
N HIS A 283 20.16 4.70 -1.96
CA HIS A 283 21.34 3.87 -1.83
C HIS A 283 21.42 3.17 -0.48
N ALA A 284 21.07 3.87 0.60
CA ALA A 284 21.04 3.28 1.94
C ALA A 284 19.96 2.19 2.03
N ILE A 285 18.74 2.46 1.56
CA ILE A 285 17.63 1.48 1.56
C ILE A 285 17.96 0.26 0.70
N ASP A 286 18.52 0.45 -0.51
CA ASP A 286 18.88 -0.63 -1.42
C ASP A 286 20.04 -1.50 -0.88
N SER A 287 20.81 -0.99 0.07
CA SER A 287 21.85 -1.77 0.79
C SER A 287 21.25 -2.71 1.84
N CYS A 288 19.97 -2.57 2.21
CA CYS A 288 19.29 -3.50 3.08
C CYS A 288 18.92 -4.79 2.31
N PRO A 289 19.07 -6.00 2.91
CA PRO A 289 18.99 -7.26 2.17
C PRO A 289 17.61 -7.58 1.59
N ASN A 290 16.53 -7.12 2.22
CA ASN A 290 15.15 -7.41 1.82
C ASN A 290 14.38 -6.11 1.49
N ASN A 291 15.00 -5.22 0.72
CA ASN A 291 14.35 -3.98 0.31
C ASN A 291 13.29 -4.21 -0.78
N PHE A 292 12.33 -3.30 -0.85
CA PHE A 292 11.20 -3.34 -1.77
C PHE A 292 11.65 -3.46 -3.25
N TRP A 293 12.70 -2.74 -3.64
CA TRP A 293 13.18 -2.72 -5.01
C TRP A 293 13.75 -4.07 -5.45
N ARG A 294 14.52 -4.72 -4.59
CA ARG A 294 15.03 -6.06 -4.86
C ARG A 294 13.89 -7.06 -5.12
N LEU A 295 12.79 -6.95 -4.35
CA LEU A 295 11.68 -7.88 -4.43
C LEU A 295 10.79 -7.64 -5.66
N PHE A 296 10.57 -6.40 -6.08
CA PHE A 296 9.52 -6.04 -7.02
C PHE A 296 10.00 -5.32 -8.29
N SER A 297 11.30 -5.08 -8.47
CA SER A 297 11.83 -4.34 -9.63
C SER A 297 11.42 -4.92 -10.99
N ARG A 298 11.24 -6.24 -11.10
CA ARG A 298 10.84 -6.91 -12.35
C ARG A 298 9.45 -6.46 -12.86
N ILE A 299 8.50 -6.27 -11.95
CA ILE A 299 7.12 -5.88 -12.28
C ILE A 299 6.90 -4.36 -12.20
N LEU A 300 7.85 -3.64 -11.63
CA LEU A 300 7.76 -2.19 -11.44
C LEU A 300 8.69 -1.41 -12.36
N GLY A 301 9.20 -2.03 -13.42
CA GLY A 301 10.04 -1.37 -14.43
C GLY A 301 9.34 -0.17 -15.07
N LYS A 302 10.14 0.75 -15.63
CA LYS A 302 9.61 1.98 -16.24
C LYS A 302 8.70 1.69 -17.45
N GLU A 303 9.00 0.64 -18.20
CA GLU A 303 8.23 0.15 -19.34
C GLU A 303 6.83 -0.36 -18.95
N ILE A 304 6.61 -0.69 -17.68
CA ILE A 304 5.33 -1.19 -17.16
C ILE A 304 4.34 -0.05 -16.91
N HIS A 305 4.83 1.16 -16.63
CA HIS A 305 3.99 2.31 -16.25
C HIS A 305 2.88 2.58 -17.27
N ALA A 306 3.23 2.88 -18.51
CA ALA A 306 2.25 3.27 -19.52
C ALA A 306 1.21 2.16 -19.83
N PRO A 307 1.59 0.88 -20.04
CA PRO A 307 0.60 -0.19 -20.21
C PRO A 307 -0.36 -0.33 -19.03
N PHE A 308 0.14 -0.23 -17.80
CA PHE A 308 -0.68 -0.36 -16.59
C PHE A 308 -1.61 0.86 -16.42
N ALA A 309 -1.08 2.08 -16.54
CA ALA A 309 -1.86 3.32 -16.44
C ALA A 309 -2.98 3.37 -17.48
N ASN A 310 -2.67 3.11 -18.76
CA ASN A 310 -3.63 3.13 -19.86
C ASN A 310 -4.77 2.11 -19.68
N ALA A 311 -4.46 0.92 -19.15
CA ALA A 311 -5.47 -0.10 -18.89
C ALA A 311 -6.46 0.35 -17.81
N ILE A 312 -5.98 0.96 -16.72
CA ILE A 312 -6.83 1.47 -15.63
C ILE A 312 -7.62 2.70 -16.09
N GLU A 313 -6.97 3.64 -16.80
CA GLU A 313 -7.64 4.81 -17.37
C GLU A 313 -8.81 4.40 -18.28
N GLY A 314 -8.56 3.45 -19.17
CA GLY A 314 -9.61 2.90 -20.05
C GLY A 314 -10.77 2.33 -19.26
N ALA A 315 -10.51 1.61 -18.19
CA ALA A 315 -11.55 1.06 -17.31
C ALA A 315 -12.30 2.16 -16.54
N CYS A 316 -11.63 3.18 -16.04
CA CYS A 316 -12.23 4.34 -15.38
C CYS A 316 -13.15 5.10 -16.34
N ARG A 317 -12.67 5.37 -17.56
CA ARG A 317 -13.47 6.04 -18.60
C ARG A 317 -14.75 5.28 -18.95
N LEU A 318 -14.67 3.95 -19.10
CA LEU A 318 -15.86 3.12 -19.39
C LEU A 318 -16.88 3.13 -18.24
N LYS A 319 -16.44 3.37 -17.03
CA LYS A 319 -17.29 3.40 -15.82
C LYS A 319 -17.71 4.82 -15.43
N GLY A 320 -17.22 5.86 -16.10
CA GLY A 320 -17.47 7.25 -15.69
C GLY A 320 -16.81 7.62 -14.35
N ILE A 321 -15.67 6.98 -13.99
CA ILE A 321 -14.86 7.26 -12.80
C ILE A 321 -13.77 8.25 -13.19
N GLY A 322 -13.56 9.29 -12.39
CA GLY A 322 -12.43 10.21 -12.57
C GLY A 322 -11.10 9.46 -12.46
N PHE A 323 -10.17 9.73 -13.38
CA PHE A 323 -8.84 9.12 -13.36
C PHE A 323 -7.76 10.20 -13.41
N ALA A 324 -6.70 10.01 -12.66
CA ALA A 324 -5.47 10.79 -12.75
C ALA A 324 -4.24 9.86 -12.63
N ASP A 325 -3.27 10.05 -13.49
CA ASP A 325 -1.94 9.47 -13.32
C ASP A 325 -1.07 10.48 -12.55
N MET A 326 -0.81 10.21 -11.28
CA MET A 326 -0.01 11.13 -10.46
C MET A 326 1.44 11.24 -10.94
N ASN A 327 1.96 10.22 -11.63
CA ASN A 327 3.30 10.30 -12.22
C ASN A 327 3.37 11.41 -13.27
N GLU A 328 2.39 11.48 -14.16
CA GLU A 328 2.35 12.52 -15.21
C GLU A 328 2.03 13.90 -14.62
N LEU A 329 1.19 13.98 -13.59
CA LEU A 329 0.90 15.25 -12.92
C LEU A 329 2.14 15.81 -12.20
N LEU A 330 2.93 14.95 -11.54
CA LEU A 330 4.18 15.35 -10.90
C LEU A 330 5.26 15.75 -11.90
N LYS A 331 5.36 15.09 -13.09
CA LYS A 331 6.27 15.52 -14.17
C LYS A 331 6.01 16.95 -14.60
N ALA A 332 4.76 17.38 -14.59
CA ALA A 332 4.34 18.73 -14.93
C ALA A 332 4.38 19.72 -13.74
N SER A 333 4.75 19.26 -12.56
CA SER A 333 4.83 20.10 -11.36
C SER A 333 6.08 20.98 -11.38
N PRO A 334 5.99 22.24 -10.91
CA PRO A 334 7.18 23.08 -10.71
C PRO A 334 8.13 22.55 -9.63
N LEU A 335 7.68 21.59 -8.81
CA LEU A 335 8.50 20.94 -7.78
C LEU A 335 9.23 19.68 -8.26
N ILE A 336 9.17 19.37 -9.55
CA ILE A 336 9.75 18.13 -10.09
C ILE A 336 11.25 17.99 -9.81
N ASP A 337 11.99 19.10 -9.74
CA ASP A 337 13.43 19.13 -9.50
C ASP A 337 13.81 19.09 -8.02
N GLU A 338 12.82 19.11 -7.12
CA GLU A 338 13.07 19.11 -5.68
C GLU A 338 13.08 17.70 -5.08
N THR A 339 13.66 17.57 -3.89
CA THR A 339 13.57 16.34 -3.08
C THR A 339 12.13 16.15 -2.61
N LEU A 340 11.44 15.15 -3.16
CA LEU A 340 10.05 14.83 -2.84
C LEU A 340 9.90 13.46 -2.19
N PHE A 341 10.79 12.52 -2.50
CA PHE A 341 10.67 11.12 -2.10
C PHE A 341 11.61 10.77 -0.94
N VAL A 342 11.11 9.98 0.02
CA VAL A 342 11.92 9.37 1.10
C VAL A 342 12.34 7.95 0.75
N ASP A 343 11.65 7.31 -0.17
CA ASP A 343 11.97 6.06 -0.84
C ASP A 343 11.33 6.03 -2.23
N ARG A 344 11.31 4.89 -2.91
CA ARG A 344 10.83 4.79 -4.29
C ARG A 344 9.34 5.06 -4.48
N VAL A 345 8.53 5.02 -3.41
CA VAL A 345 7.06 5.10 -3.47
C VAL A 345 6.44 6.05 -2.43
N HIS A 346 7.22 6.53 -1.45
CA HIS A 346 6.73 7.38 -0.39
C HIS A 346 7.37 8.77 -0.45
N PHE A 347 6.64 9.75 0.07
CA PHE A 347 7.03 11.15 -0.01
C PHE A 347 7.44 11.71 1.35
N ASN A 348 8.20 12.80 1.30
CA ASN A 348 8.33 13.74 2.39
C ASN A 348 7.10 14.68 2.46
N ASP A 349 7.09 15.60 3.42
CA ASP A 349 5.98 16.55 3.65
C ASP A 349 5.66 17.37 2.40
N LYS A 350 6.70 17.89 1.72
CA LYS A 350 6.55 18.68 0.50
C LYS A 350 5.90 17.86 -0.63
N GLY A 351 6.34 16.62 -0.81
CA GLY A 351 5.77 15.71 -1.80
C GLY A 351 4.31 15.38 -1.51
N TYR A 352 3.97 15.14 -0.26
CA TYR A 352 2.57 14.87 0.13
C TYR A 352 1.66 16.09 -0.04
N ASP A 353 2.15 17.29 0.27
CA ASP A 353 1.39 18.52 0.03
C ASP A 353 1.15 18.75 -1.47
N GLU A 354 2.17 18.53 -2.30
CA GLU A 354 2.03 18.65 -3.74
C GLU A 354 1.06 17.63 -4.33
N VAL A 355 1.13 16.37 -3.91
CA VAL A 355 0.17 15.32 -4.32
C VAL A 355 -1.26 15.73 -3.95
N ALA A 356 -1.49 16.23 -2.74
CA ALA A 356 -2.81 16.69 -2.31
C ALA A 356 -3.30 17.88 -3.15
N ARG A 357 -2.43 18.86 -3.40
CA ARG A 357 -2.73 20.03 -4.26
C ARG A 357 -3.10 19.61 -5.68
N LEU A 358 -2.35 18.67 -6.26
CA LEU A 358 -2.61 18.15 -7.59
C LEU A 358 -3.93 17.38 -7.66
N ILE A 359 -4.25 16.54 -6.66
CA ILE A 359 -5.55 15.85 -6.56
C ILE A 359 -6.69 16.85 -6.48
N ALA A 360 -6.58 17.86 -5.60
CA ALA A 360 -7.62 18.88 -5.44
C ALA A 360 -7.88 19.65 -6.73
N ARG A 361 -6.82 20.00 -7.46
CA ARG A 361 -6.93 20.68 -8.75
C ARG A 361 -7.53 19.80 -9.84
N GLU A 362 -7.07 18.56 -9.97
CA GLU A 362 -7.48 17.65 -11.05
C GLU A 362 -8.96 17.28 -10.99
N PHE A 363 -9.49 17.08 -9.79
CA PHE A 363 -10.88 16.72 -9.60
C PHE A 363 -11.78 17.89 -9.19
N ALA A 364 -11.27 19.13 -9.17
CA ALA A 364 -11.99 20.34 -8.77
C ALA A 364 -12.72 20.17 -7.42
N LEU A 365 -11.97 19.75 -6.39
CA LEU A 365 -12.46 19.39 -5.05
C LEU A 365 -12.73 20.61 -4.17
#